data_fe668060b1da97b7f9d58462cfb4f619
#
_entry.id   fe668060b1da97b7f9d58462cfb4f619
#
_cell.length_a   1.000
_cell.length_b   1.000
_cell.length_c   1.000
_cell.angle_alpha   90.00
_cell.angle_beta   90.00
_cell.angle_gamma   90.00
#
_symmetry.space_group_name_H-M   'P 1'
#
loop_
_entity.id
_entity.type
_entity.pdbx_description
1 polymer ?
#
loop_
_entity_poly.entity_id
_entity_poly.type
_entity_poly.pdbx_seq_one_letter_code
_entity_poly.pdbx_strand_id
1 'polypeptide(L)' 'MKQNYRIVSLYSGSGGNSTFIRIGDIALLIDAGKSARALCRALDEIGEDIENISAIFITHE' A
#
# COMPACT_ATOMS: atom_id res chain seq x y z
N MET A 1 9.77 21.99 10.31
CA MET A 1 8.57 21.45 9.71
C MET A 1 8.62 19.95 9.65
N LYS A 2 7.56 19.31 10.04
CA LYS A 2 7.51 17.85 10.05
C LYS A 2 6.74 17.33 8.86
N GLN A 3 7.23 16.25 8.32
CA GLN A 3 6.47 15.53 7.31
C GLN A 3 5.85 14.31 7.95
N ASN A 4 4.66 13.97 7.47
CA ASN A 4 3.97 12.78 7.94
C ASN A 4 4.33 11.61 7.06
N TYR A 5 4.88 10.61 7.70
CA TYR A 5 5.21 9.36 7.01
C TYR A 5 4.38 8.24 7.59
N ARG A 6 4.03 7.31 6.75
CA ARG A 6 3.37 6.11 7.22
C ARG A 6 3.78 4.96 6.32
N ILE A 7 4.33 3.93 6.90
CA ILE A 7 4.74 2.75 6.15
C ILE A 7 4.10 1.56 6.83
N VAL A 8 3.30 0.81 6.07
CA VAL A 8 2.57 -0.33 6.59
C VAL A 8 2.76 -1.52 5.68
N SER A 9 3.21 -2.63 6.23
CA SER A 9 3.27 -3.87 5.49
C SER A 9 1.88 -4.49 5.50
N LEU A 10 1.22 -4.48 4.35
CA LEU A 10 -0.13 -5.01 4.24
C LEU A 10 -0.11 -6.53 4.20
N TYR A 11 0.81 -7.08 3.43
CA TYR A 11 1.00 -8.53 3.31
C TYR A 11 2.47 -8.81 3.21
N SER A 12 2.88 -9.92 3.80
CA SER A 12 4.24 -10.39 3.66
C SER A 12 4.23 -11.91 3.73
N GLY A 13 5.10 -12.52 2.92
CA GLY A 13 5.20 -13.96 2.90
C GLY A 13 5.13 -14.51 1.50
N SER A 14 5.05 -15.83 1.39
CA SER A 14 5.12 -16.51 0.12
C SER A 14 3.88 -16.29 -0.74
N GLY A 15 2.79 -15.85 -0.14
CA GLY A 15 1.57 -15.61 -0.90
C GLY A 15 1.50 -14.27 -1.57
N GLY A 16 2.50 -13.44 -1.39
CA GLY A 16 2.54 -12.11 -1.98
C GLY A 16 2.96 -11.07 -0.97
N ASN A 17 3.48 -9.97 -1.48
CA ASN A 17 3.92 -8.87 -0.64
C ASN A 17 3.24 -7.59 -1.09
N SER A 18 2.96 -6.72 -0.15
CA SER A 18 2.45 -5.40 -0.47
C SER A 18 2.75 -4.47 0.68
N THR A 19 3.28 -3.30 0.35
CA THR A 19 3.62 -2.30 1.35
C THR A 19 2.96 -0.99 0.97
N PHE A 20 2.32 -0.38 1.93
CA PHE A 20 1.69 0.93 1.76
C PHE A 20 2.61 2.00 2.32
N ILE A 21 2.80 3.07 1.55
CA ILE A 21 3.62 4.19 1.98
C ILE A 21 2.86 5.48 1.74
N ARG A 22 2.77 6.29 2.78
CA ARG A 22 2.20 7.63 2.67
C ARG A 22 3.25 8.65 3.06
N ILE A 23 3.42 9.65 2.21
CA ILE A 23 4.29 10.79 2.50
C ILE A 23 3.48 12.03 2.20
N GLY A 24 3.05 12.74 3.26
CA GLY A 24 2.18 13.88 3.10
C GLY A 24 0.89 13.49 2.38
N ASP A 25 0.66 14.06 1.22
CA ASP A 25 -0.55 13.80 0.44
C ASP A 25 -0.35 12.69 -0.59
N ILE A 26 0.82 12.11 -0.65
CA ILE A 26 1.12 11.09 -1.65
C ILE A 26 1.05 9.72 -1.02
N ALA A 27 0.33 8.82 -1.66
CA ALA A 27 0.20 7.45 -1.19
C ALA A 27 0.60 6.48 -2.29
N LEU A 28 1.42 5.51 -1.92
CA LEU A 28 1.99 4.57 -2.87
C LEU A 28 1.80 3.15 -2.38
N LEU A 29 1.75 2.21 -3.33
CA LEU A 29 1.83 0.79 -3.02
C LEU A 29 3.06 0.22 -3.70
N ILE A 30 3.81 -0.58 -2.95
CA ILE A 30 4.96 -1.29 -3.48
C ILE A 30 4.60 -2.77 -3.50
N ASP A 31 4.66 -3.37 -4.68
CA ASP A 31 4.38 -4.81 -4.85
C ASP A 31 2.95 -5.16 -4.48
N ALA A 32 2.05 -4.91 -5.40
CA ALA A 32 0.65 -5.27 -5.17
C ALA A 32 0.46 -6.76 -5.51
N GLY A 33 0.98 -7.62 -4.66
CA GLY A 33 1.01 -9.06 -4.93
C GLY A 33 -0.27 -9.79 -4.62
N LYS A 34 -1.30 -9.10 -4.15
CA LYS A 34 -2.59 -9.70 -3.85
C LYS A 34 -3.63 -9.16 -4.81
N SER A 35 -4.80 -9.81 -4.83
CA SER A 35 -5.89 -9.34 -5.66
C SER A 35 -6.32 -7.93 -5.25
N ALA A 36 -6.99 -7.24 -6.17
CA ALA A 36 -7.47 -5.90 -5.89
C ALA A 36 -8.41 -5.89 -4.68
N ARG A 37 -9.23 -6.93 -4.56
CA ARG A 37 -10.17 -7.01 -3.43
C ARG A 37 -9.42 -7.11 -2.11
N ALA A 38 -8.38 -7.94 -2.06
CA ALA A 38 -7.60 -8.11 -0.85
C ALA A 38 -6.89 -6.81 -0.48
N LEU A 39 -6.36 -6.11 -1.48
CA LEU A 39 -5.68 -4.84 -1.23
C LEU A 39 -6.65 -3.78 -0.71
N CYS A 40 -7.83 -3.70 -1.31
CA CYS A 40 -8.84 -2.75 -0.85
C CYS A 40 -9.22 -3.01 0.60
N ARG A 41 -9.38 -4.28 0.95
CA ARG A 41 -9.74 -4.64 2.31
C ARG A 41 -8.63 -4.28 3.29
N ALA A 42 -7.39 -4.57 2.92
CA ALA A 42 -6.27 -4.26 3.79
C ALA A 42 -6.11 -2.76 4.00
N LEU A 43 -6.30 -1.98 2.92
CA LEU A 43 -6.23 -0.53 3.03
C LEU A 43 -7.35 0.01 3.91
N ASP A 44 -8.55 -0.55 3.75
CA ASP A 44 -9.67 -0.17 4.59
C ASP A 44 -9.35 -0.34 6.07
N GLU A 45 -8.69 -1.44 6.41
CA GLU A 45 -8.39 -1.73 7.80
C GLU A 45 -7.43 -0.73 8.42
N ILE A 46 -6.61 -0.08 7.61
CA ILE A 46 -5.70 0.93 8.14
C ILE A 46 -6.21 2.34 7.90
N GLY A 47 -7.45 2.47 7.44
CA GLY A 47 -8.05 3.77 7.25
C GLY A 47 -7.66 4.47 5.98
N GLU A 48 -7.21 3.72 4.97
CA GLU A 48 -6.81 4.29 3.68
C GLU A 48 -7.80 3.84 2.61
N ASP A 49 -7.69 4.47 1.44
CA ASP A 49 -8.62 4.21 0.35
C ASP A 49 -7.83 3.95 -0.92
N ILE A 50 -8.17 2.88 -1.62
CA ILE A 50 -7.48 2.52 -2.85
C ILE A 50 -7.56 3.64 -3.88
N GLU A 51 -8.62 4.41 -3.88
CA GLU A 51 -8.79 5.49 -4.84
C GLU A 51 -7.82 6.63 -4.60
N ASN A 52 -7.23 6.69 -3.42
CA ASN A 52 -6.27 7.73 -3.09
C ASN A 52 -4.83 7.32 -3.32
N ILE A 53 -4.61 6.12 -3.87
CA ILE A 53 -3.28 5.65 -4.18
C ILE A 53 -2.78 6.35 -5.44
N SER A 54 -1.64 7.01 -5.33
CA SER A 54 -1.08 7.78 -6.42
C SER A 54 -0.36 6.91 -7.44
N ALA A 55 0.28 5.85 -6.99
CA ALA A 55 1.05 5.00 -7.88
C ALA A 55 1.23 3.62 -7.25
N ILE A 56 1.42 2.63 -8.09
CA ILE A 56 1.71 1.27 -7.68
C ILE A 56 3.00 0.85 -8.37
N PHE A 57 3.96 0.39 -7.59
CA PHE A 57 5.26 -0.04 -8.10
C PHE A 57 5.38 -1.54 -7.96
N ILE A 58 5.74 -2.19 -9.05
CA ILE A 58 5.93 -3.64 -9.06
C ILE A 58 7.43 -3.89 -9.17
N THR A 59 8.00 -4.56 -8.18
CA THR A 59 9.43 -4.79 -8.14
C THR A 59 9.82 -6.19 -8.59
N HIS A 60 8.84 -7.04 -8.88
CA HIS A 60 9.14 -8.38 -9.35
C HIS A 60 8.04 -8.81 -10.30
N GLU A 61 8.28 -9.92 -10.97
CA GLU A 61 7.31 -10.44 -11.93
C GLU A 61 6.32 -11.37 -11.32
#